data_4bb030dc721409898cd129f64e0a7fcf
#
_entry.id   4bb030dc721409898cd129f64e0a7fcf
#
_cell.length_a   1.000
_cell.length_b   1.000
_cell.length_c   1.000
_cell.angle_alpha   90.00
_cell.angle_beta   90.00
_cell.angle_gamma   90.00
#
_symmetry.space_group_name_H-M   'P 1'
#
loop_
_entity.id
_entity.type
_entity.pdbx_description
1 polymer ?
#
loop_
_entity_poly.entity_id
_entity_poly.type
_entity_poly.pdbx_seq_one_letter_code
_entity_poly.pdbx_strand_id
1 'polypeptide(L)'
;MKQKLEDYFERCGGKGWMHIERLLVPEELGSHVKMYAKVTIDPHSSLGYHEHHGDGESYYMLEGEAIYQDNETKRTLKPGDVTFTADGKGHGIENPGDTPLVFMALIINND
;
A
#
# COMPACT_ATOMS: atom_id res chain seq x y z
N MET A 1 6.04 12.43 17.87
CA MET A 1 5.84 11.69 16.61
C MET A 1 7.07 11.81 15.74
N LYS A 2 7.55 10.72 15.22
CA LYS A 2 8.66 10.70 14.28
C LYS A 2 8.18 10.02 12.99
N GLN A 3 8.54 10.63 11.86
CA GLN A 3 8.25 10.06 10.55
C GLN A 3 9.51 9.39 10.01
N LYS A 4 9.33 8.30 9.29
CA LYS A 4 10.40 7.60 8.62
C LYS A 4 10.04 7.48 7.14
N LEU A 5 10.96 7.91 6.27
CA LEU A 5 10.79 7.81 4.81
C LEU A 5 11.62 6.64 4.30
N GLU A 6 11.00 5.80 3.46
CA GLU A 6 11.63 4.65 2.85
C GLU A 6 11.33 4.64 1.37
N ASP A 7 12.35 4.38 0.56
CA ASP A 7 12.21 4.29 -0.88
C ASP A 7 12.52 2.86 -1.32
N TYR A 8 11.69 2.31 -2.20
CA TYR A 8 11.85 0.94 -2.67
C TYR A 8 11.80 0.89 -4.19
N PHE A 9 12.72 0.15 -4.78
CA PHE A 9 12.78 -0.07 -6.22
C PHE A 9 12.34 -1.50 -6.53
N GLU A 10 11.37 -1.63 -7.43
CA GLU A 10 10.83 -2.93 -7.88
C GLU A 10 10.39 -3.84 -6.72
N ARG A 11 9.75 -3.23 -5.73
CA ARG A 11 9.33 -3.96 -4.53
C ARG A 11 8.31 -5.04 -4.88
N CYS A 12 8.50 -6.22 -4.33
CA CYS A 12 7.65 -7.41 -4.57
C CYS A 12 7.54 -7.75 -6.06
N GLY A 13 8.60 -7.48 -6.84
CA GLY A 13 8.59 -7.76 -8.27
C GLY A 13 7.85 -6.74 -9.11
N GLY A 14 7.50 -5.60 -8.55
CA GLY A 14 6.87 -4.51 -9.29
C GLY A 14 7.86 -3.74 -10.15
N LYS A 15 7.42 -2.59 -10.65
CA LYS A 15 8.23 -1.70 -11.51
C LYS A 15 8.52 -0.39 -10.80
N GLY A 16 9.72 0.17 -11.07
CA GLY A 16 10.07 1.52 -10.66
C GLY A 16 10.07 1.73 -9.17
N TRP A 17 9.81 2.97 -8.77
CA TRP A 17 9.97 3.39 -7.39
C TRP A 17 8.65 3.60 -6.69
N MET A 18 8.62 3.27 -5.41
CA MET A 18 7.58 3.66 -4.48
C MET A 18 8.22 4.18 -3.21
N HIS A 19 7.44 4.98 -2.48
CA HIS A 19 7.93 5.68 -1.30
C HIS A 19 6.93 5.47 -0.17
N ILE A 20 7.42 5.09 1.00
CA ILE A 20 6.58 4.88 2.17
C ILE A 20 6.97 5.92 3.21
N GLU A 21 6.01 6.73 3.62
CA GLU A 21 6.18 7.66 4.73
C GLU A 21 5.40 7.11 5.91
N ARG A 22 6.14 6.52 6.87
CA ARG A 22 5.52 6.00 8.09
C ARG A 22 5.14 7.17 8.98
N LEU A 23 3.85 7.30 9.26
CA LEU A 23 3.34 8.44 10.02
C LEU A 23 3.52 8.24 11.52
N LEU A 24 3.46 6.99 11.96
CA LEU A 24 3.69 6.62 13.35
C LEU A 24 4.81 5.60 13.45
N VAL A 25 5.59 5.69 14.52
CA VAL A 25 6.67 4.73 14.78
C VAL A 25 6.14 3.55 15.60
N PRO A 26 6.88 2.41 15.65
CA PRO A 26 6.38 1.22 16.35
C PRO A 26 5.93 1.46 17.78
N GLU A 27 6.62 2.34 18.51
CA GLU A 27 6.27 2.65 19.89
C GLU A 27 4.90 3.31 20.00
N GLU A 28 4.46 4.01 18.96
CA GLU A 28 3.17 4.69 18.94
C GLU A 28 2.05 3.76 18.46
N LEU A 29 2.39 2.82 17.58
CA LEU A 29 1.39 1.92 16.99
C LEU A 29 0.88 0.86 17.97
N GLY A 30 1.73 0.45 18.91
CA GLY A 30 1.39 -0.64 19.82
C GLY A 30 1.45 -2.01 19.12
N SER A 31 0.75 -3.00 19.70
CA SER A 31 0.85 -4.38 19.20
C SER A 31 -0.19 -4.74 18.14
N HIS A 32 -1.25 -3.96 18.00
CA HIS A 32 -2.35 -4.30 17.07
C HIS A 32 -2.17 -3.73 15.69
N VAL A 33 -1.39 -2.67 15.54
CA VAL A 33 -1.16 -2.01 14.26
C VAL A 33 0.30 -2.15 13.88
N LYS A 34 0.55 -2.70 12.70
CA LYS A 34 1.91 -2.94 12.20
C LYS A 34 2.43 -1.75 11.42
N MET A 35 1.58 -1.04 10.71
CA MET A 35 1.98 0.10 9.89
C MET A 35 0.81 1.05 9.70
N TYR A 36 1.12 2.34 9.76
CA TYR A 36 0.20 3.40 9.34
C TYR A 36 1.04 4.40 8.54
N ALA A 37 0.83 4.44 7.22
CA ALA A 37 1.74 5.13 6.34
C ALA A 37 1.04 5.76 5.15
N LYS A 38 1.65 6.83 4.63
CA LYS A 38 1.30 7.39 3.33
C LYS A 38 2.23 6.77 2.30
N VAL A 39 1.65 6.21 1.24
CA VAL A 39 2.40 5.55 0.17
C VAL A 39 2.25 6.36 -1.11
N THR A 40 3.38 6.58 -1.79
CA THR A 40 3.41 7.23 -3.09
C THR A 40 4.07 6.28 -4.08
N ILE A 41 3.40 6.02 -5.20
CA ILE A 41 3.97 5.22 -6.29
C ILE A 41 4.22 6.16 -7.47
N ASP A 42 5.46 6.18 -7.96
CA ASP A 42 5.85 7.05 -9.06
C ASP A 42 5.06 6.73 -10.33
N PRO A 43 4.99 7.66 -11.30
CA PRO A 43 4.33 7.38 -12.57
C PRO A 43 4.88 6.12 -13.22
N HIS A 44 4.00 5.31 -13.82
CA HIS A 44 4.33 4.08 -14.53
C HIS A 44 5.08 3.05 -13.68
N SER A 45 4.84 3.10 -12.37
CA SER A 45 5.49 2.22 -11.40
C SER A 45 4.44 1.39 -10.67
N SER A 46 4.88 0.35 -9.97
CA SER A 46 3.95 -0.55 -9.29
C SER A 46 4.58 -1.20 -8.07
N LEU A 47 3.72 -1.57 -7.13
CA LEU A 47 4.03 -2.50 -6.05
C LEU A 47 3.51 -3.87 -6.50
N GLY A 48 4.41 -4.85 -6.61
CA GLY A 48 4.06 -6.17 -7.13
C GLY A 48 3.11 -6.94 -6.22
N TYR A 49 2.53 -7.99 -6.79
CA TYR A 49 1.62 -8.85 -6.03
C TYR A 49 2.34 -9.51 -4.86
N HIS A 50 1.72 -9.49 -3.69
CA HIS A 50 2.24 -10.10 -2.48
C HIS A 50 1.07 -10.52 -1.60
N GLU A 51 1.34 -11.49 -0.69
CA GLU A 51 0.32 -12.01 0.22
C GLU A 51 0.58 -11.52 1.63
N HIS A 52 -0.50 -11.39 2.40
CA HIS A 52 -0.44 -11.06 3.81
C HIS A 52 -0.65 -12.31 4.66
N HIS A 53 0.23 -12.51 5.63
CA HIS A 53 0.17 -13.63 6.56
C HIS A 53 0.30 -13.11 7.98
N GLY A 54 -0.72 -13.35 8.80
CA GLY A 54 -0.76 -12.88 10.17
C GLY A 54 -1.25 -11.45 10.32
N ASP A 55 -1.64 -10.79 9.22
CA ASP A 55 -2.16 -9.43 9.24
C ASP A 55 -3.11 -9.19 8.07
N GLY A 56 -3.75 -8.04 8.08
CA GLY A 56 -4.55 -7.56 6.96
C GLY A 56 -4.19 -6.13 6.65
N GLU A 57 -4.46 -5.69 5.42
CA GLU A 57 -4.09 -4.34 4.99
C GLU A 57 -5.23 -3.64 4.28
N SER A 58 -5.43 -2.36 4.63
CA SER A 58 -6.39 -1.48 3.98
C SER A 58 -5.67 -0.33 3.30
N TYR A 59 -6.07 -0.04 2.04
CA TYR A 59 -5.66 1.19 1.35
C TYR A 59 -6.84 2.14 1.28
N TYR A 60 -6.55 3.42 1.47
CA TYR A 60 -7.49 4.51 1.22
C TYR A 60 -6.89 5.43 0.17
N MET A 61 -7.52 5.52 -0.99
CA MET A 61 -6.95 6.22 -2.15
C MET A 61 -7.13 7.72 -2.00
N LEU A 62 -6.04 8.47 -2.15
CA LEU A 62 -6.03 9.93 -2.01
C LEU A 62 -5.89 10.66 -3.34
N GLU A 63 -4.95 10.25 -4.21
CA GLU A 63 -4.65 10.93 -5.47
C GLU A 63 -4.31 9.92 -6.54
N GLY A 64 -4.75 10.19 -7.78
CA GLY A 64 -4.47 9.36 -8.92
C GLY A 64 -5.43 8.18 -9.07
N GLU A 65 -5.31 7.47 -10.19
CA GLU A 65 -6.08 6.26 -10.45
C GLU A 65 -5.14 5.09 -10.52
N ALA A 66 -5.55 3.96 -9.97
CA ALA A 66 -4.73 2.78 -9.87
C ALA A 66 -5.38 1.59 -10.55
N ILE A 67 -4.55 0.68 -11.04
CA ILE A 67 -4.99 -0.67 -11.38
C ILE A 67 -4.64 -1.54 -10.17
N TYR A 68 -5.66 -2.14 -9.55
CA TYR A 68 -5.51 -2.88 -8.31
C TYR A 68 -5.81 -4.35 -8.56
N GLN A 69 -4.87 -5.20 -8.20
CA GLN A 69 -5.08 -6.64 -8.21
C GLN A 69 -5.54 -7.09 -6.84
N ASP A 70 -6.73 -7.67 -6.79
CA ASP A 70 -7.37 -8.14 -5.56
C ASP A 70 -7.51 -9.65 -5.71
N ASN A 71 -6.52 -10.37 -5.18
CA ASN A 71 -6.36 -11.81 -5.40
C ASN A 71 -6.29 -12.11 -6.91
N GLU A 72 -7.31 -12.73 -7.50
CA GLU A 72 -7.29 -13.13 -8.91
C GLU A 72 -7.96 -12.12 -9.83
N THR A 73 -8.56 -11.07 -9.28
CA THR A 73 -9.29 -10.07 -10.08
C THR A 73 -8.55 -8.75 -10.10
N LYS A 74 -8.81 -7.95 -11.15
CA LYS A 74 -8.28 -6.60 -11.25
C LYS A 74 -9.40 -5.61 -11.37
N ARG A 75 -9.21 -4.43 -10.79
CA ARG A 75 -10.16 -3.33 -10.87
C ARG A 75 -9.45 -2.00 -10.80
N THR A 76 -10.11 -0.95 -11.26
CA THR A 76 -9.59 0.40 -11.17
C THR A 76 -10.02 1.02 -9.85
N LEU A 77 -9.09 1.70 -9.19
CA LEU A 77 -9.37 2.47 -7.97
C LEU A 77 -9.23 3.95 -8.27
N LYS A 78 -10.07 4.75 -7.65
CA LYS A 78 -10.11 6.20 -7.74
C LYS A 78 -10.01 6.82 -6.35
N PRO A 79 -9.67 8.12 -6.25
CA PRO A 79 -9.65 8.79 -4.95
C PRO A 79 -10.97 8.56 -4.20
N GLY A 80 -10.85 8.23 -2.92
CA GLY A 80 -11.98 7.90 -2.06
C GLY A 80 -12.30 6.42 -1.96
N ASP A 81 -11.74 5.59 -2.84
CA ASP A 81 -11.94 4.14 -2.76
C ASP A 81 -11.15 3.53 -1.61
N VAL A 82 -11.69 2.48 -1.03
CA VAL A 82 -11.08 1.74 0.07
C VAL A 82 -10.96 0.27 -0.32
N THR A 83 -9.82 -0.34 0.00
CA THR A 83 -9.62 -1.77 -0.19
C THR A 83 -9.34 -2.44 1.14
N PHE A 84 -9.53 -3.75 1.19
CA PHE A 84 -9.07 -4.55 2.32
C PHE A 84 -8.58 -5.91 1.83
N THR A 85 -7.35 -6.25 2.22
CA THR A 85 -6.74 -7.55 1.93
C THR A 85 -6.60 -8.30 3.25
N ALA A 86 -7.36 -9.37 3.40
CA ALA A 86 -7.40 -10.16 4.64
C ALA A 86 -6.17 -11.06 4.76
N ASP A 87 -5.97 -11.59 5.96
CA ASP A 87 -4.96 -12.61 6.23
C ASP A 87 -5.11 -13.78 5.25
N GLY A 88 -4.02 -14.20 4.65
CA GLY A 88 -3.99 -15.29 3.68
C GLY A 88 -4.34 -14.86 2.26
N LYS A 89 -4.68 -13.61 2.04
CA LYS A 89 -5.03 -13.06 0.73
C LYS A 89 -3.90 -12.21 0.19
N GLY A 90 -3.96 -11.88 -1.10
CA GLY A 90 -2.92 -11.09 -1.74
C GLY A 90 -3.43 -9.94 -2.57
N HIS A 91 -2.55 -8.99 -2.84
CA HIS A 91 -2.85 -7.85 -3.69
C HIS A 91 -1.60 -7.26 -4.33
N GLY A 92 -1.82 -6.45 -5.35
CA GLY A 92 -0.81 -5.62 -5.99
C GLY A 92 -1.47 -4.35 -6.51
N ILE A 93 -0.67 -3.31 -6.74
CA ILE A 93 -1.21 -2.02 -7.18
C ILE A 93 -0.25 -1.36 -8.15
N GLU A 94 -0.80 -0.82 -9.23
CA GLU A 94 -0.03 -0.19 -10.30
C GLU A 94 -0.52 1.23 -10.53
N ASN A 95 0.43 2.14 -10.75
CA ASN A 95 0.17 3.49 -11.21
C ASN A 95 0.38 3.53 -12.74
N PRO A 96 -0.69 3.49 -13.55
CA PRO A 96 -0.53 3.54 -15.00
C PRO A 96 -0.39 4.96 -15.55
N GLY A 97 -0.56 5.97 -14.70
CA GLY A 97 -0.63 7.36 -15.15
C GLY A 97 0.70 8.09 -15.12
N ASP A 98 0.64 9.38 -15.45
CA ASP A 98 1.80 10.27 -15.56
C ASP A 98 2.00 11.13 -14.30
N THR A 99 1.15 10.98 -13.31
CA THR A 99 1.24 11.71 -12.03
C THR A 99 1.38 10.72 -10.89
N PRO A 100 1.89 11.15 -9.72
CA PRO A 100 2.02 10.24 -8.58
C PRO A 100 0.69 9.66 -8.13
N LEU A 101 0.72 8.40 -7.72
CA LEU A 101 -0.40 7.73 -7.07
C LEU A 101 -0.16 7.77 -5.57
N VAL A 102 -1.13 8.26 -4.82
CA VAL A 102 -0.98 8.45 -3.37
C VAL A 102 -2.13 7.79 -2.63
N PHE A 103 -1.79 7.01 -1.60
CA PHE A 103 -2.81 6.39 -0.76
C PHE A 103 -2.30 6.19 0.66
N MET A 104 -3.24 6.04 1.59
CA MET A 104 -2.92 5.65 2.97
C MET A 104 -2.96 4.14 3.08
N ALA A 105 -2.02 3.58 3.83
CA ALA A 105 -1.94 2.15 4.08
C ALA A 105 -1.96 1.89 5.58
N LEU A 106 -2.81 0.97 6.00
CA LEU A 106 -2.95 0.55 7.39
C LEU A 106 -2.82 -0.97 7.43
N ILE A 107 -1.84 -1.48 8.18
CA ILE A 107 -1.69 -2.92 8.40
C ILE A 107 -2.06 -3.24 9.84
N ILE A 108 -3.03 -4.13 10.00
CA ILE A 108 -3.55 -4.54 11.30
C ILE A 108 -3.11 -5.98 11.56
N ASN A 109 -2.47 -6.21 12.69
CA ASN A 109 -2.05 -7.56 13.08
C ASN A 109 -3.24 -8.38 13.53
N ASN A 110 -3.25 -9.64 13.14
CA ASN A 110 -4.19 -10.61 13.70
C ASN A 110 -3.64 -11.13 15.03
N ASP A 111 -4.54 -11.43 15.92
CA ASP A 111 -4.18 -12.01 17.22
C ASP A 111 -3.93 -13.51 17.10
#